data_f9575e89e406f7b13b29851f831a69e3
#
_entry.id   f9575e89e406f7b13b29851f831a69e3
#
_cell.length_a   1.000
_cell.length_b   1.000
_cell.length_c   1.000
_cell.angle_alpha   90.00
_cell.angle_beta   90.00
_cell.angle_gamma   90.00
#
_symmetry.space_group_name_H-M   'P 1'
#
loop_
_entity.id
_entity.type
_entity.pdbx_description
1 polymer ?
#
loop_
_entity_poly.entity_id
_entity_poly.type
_entity_poly.pdbx_seq_one_letter_code
_entity_poly.pdbx_strand_id
1 'polypeptide(L)'
;LDWSRLILREDAITGGADHLAEPWAVPLQEARLSTFLAADRNVAQVDDASTDTTDAFLSGQITDMQARLNLTNLMEGDKVNAGALRQFSRLFERLGLPPQQLDQLVQALREAKASKGADSSAPLAPPSMAQLGWLGLPPTTVNVLAPHVTLLPVRTPVNLNTADVDVLWAAIDGLDTASAQKIVQ
;
A
#
# COMPACT_ATOMS: atom_id res chain seq x y z
N LEU A 1 7.40 15.88 -4.71
CA LEU A 1 7.57 14.67 -5.54
C LEU A 1 9.02 14.42 -5.99
N ASP A 2 9.79 15.46 -6.30
CA ASP A 2 11.19 15.29 -6.76
C ASP A 2 12.12 14.84 -5.65
N TRP A 3 11.90 15.33 -4.43
CA TRP A 3 12.60 14.88 -3.23
C TRP A 3 12.40 13.37 -2.98
N SER A 4 11.16 12.89 -3.04
CA SER A 4 10.88 11.45 -2.87
C SER A 4 11.55 10.60 -3.94
N ARG A 5 11.58 11.10 -5.18
CA ARG A 5 12.28 10.42 -6.28
C ARG A 5 13.79 10.36 -6.09
N LEU A 6 14.37 11.43 -5.53
CA LEU A 6 15.81 11.48 -5.24
C LEU A 6 16.17 10.42 -4.19
N ILE A 7 15.45 10.36 -3.07
CA ILE A 7 15.68 9.37 -2.02
C ILE A 7 15.56 7.94 -2.57
N LEU A 8 14.47 7.63 -3.29
CA LEU A 8 14.27 6.30 -3.84
C LEU A 8 15.28 5.95 -4.94
N ARG A 9 15.83 6.94 -5.64
CA ARG A 9 16.90 6.71 -6.62
C ARG A 9 18.23 6.38 -5.93
N GLU A 10 18.58 7.09 -4.87
CA GLU A 10 19.80 6.80 -4.08
C GLU A 10 19.69 5.43 -3.42
N ASP A 11 18.53 5.08 -2.89
CA ASP A 11 18.23 3.79 -2.33
C ASP A 11 18.41 2.66 -3.35
N ALA A 12 17.85 2.81 -4.54
CA ALA A 12 18.01 1.85 -5.65
C ALA A 12 19.47 1.67 -6.12
N ILE A 13 20.36 2.67 -5.91
CA ILE A 13 21.80 2.60 -6.24
C ILE A 13 22.54 1.80 -5.17
N THR A 14 22.23 2.03 -3.90
CA THR A 14 22.85 1.32 -2.78
C THR A 14 22.51 -0.17 -2.80
N GLY A 15 21.33 -0.52 -3.27
CA GLY A 15 20.86 -1.91 -3.41
C GLY A 15 20.65 -2.60 -2.07
N GLY A 16 19.78 -3.59 -2.05
CA GLY A 16 19.48 -4.36 -0.83
C GLY A 16 18.03 -4.80 -0.81
N ALA A 17 17.61 -5.33 0.32
CA ALA A 17 16.20 -5.58 0.59
C ALA A 17 15.64 -4.37 1.36
N ASP A 18 14.53 -3.81 0.87
CA ASP A 18 13.85 -2.68 1.52
C ASP A 18 13.47 -3.02 2.96
N HIS A 19 13.78 -2.13 3.90
CA HIS A 19 13.44 -2.26 5.32
C HIS A 19 13.22 -0.91 6.01
N LEU A 20 12.55 -0.93 7.18
CA LEU A 20 12.11 0.29 7.87
C LEU A 20 13.25 1.13 8.51
N ALA A 21 14.48 0.65 8.52
CA ALA A 21 15.64 1.44 8.98
C ALA A 21 16.29 2.28 7.87
N GLU A 22 15.78 2.24 6.64
CA GLU A 22 16.31 3.00 5.51
C GLU A 22 15.81 4.45 5.51
N PRO A 23 16.57 5.37 4.87
CA PRO A 23 16.25 6.80 4.86
C PRO A 23 14.86 7.13 4.29
N TRP A 24 14.36 6.34 3.33
CA TRP A 24 13.03 6.54 2.73
C TRP A 24 11.90 6.27 3.74
N ALA A 25 12.10 5.38 4.71
CA ALA A 25 11.09 5.03 5.70
C ALA A 25 10.94 6.08 6.82
N VAL A 26 11.91 7.00 6.95
CA VAL A 26 11.86 8.07 7.94
C VAL A 26 10.90 9.17 7.46
N PRO A 27 9.81 9.47 8.20
CA PRO A 27 8.89 10.53 7.81
C PRO A 27 9.59 11.88 7.78
N LEU A 28 9.34 12.66 6.73
CA LEU A 28 9.73 14.06 6.69
C LEU A 28 8.92 14.83 7.75
N GLN A 29 9.60 15.32 8.78
CA GLN A 29 8.99 16.16 9.78
C GLN A 29 8.51 17.47 9.17
N GLU A 30 7.46 18.05 9.76
CA GLU A 30 6.91 19.31 9.33
C GLU A 30 8.00 20.40 9.31
N ALA A 31 8.26 20.96 8.13
CA ALA A 31 9.22 22.04 7.92
C ALA A 31 8.58 23.17 7.13
N ARG A 32 8.98 24.40 7.39
CA ARG A 32 8.53 25.55 6.60
C ARG A 32 8.97 25.37 5.15
N LEU A 33 8.05 25.54 4.22
CA LEU A 33 8.32 25.39 2.78
C LEU A 33 9.44 26.33 2.32
N SER A 34 9.51 27.54 2.88
CA SER A 34 10.57 28.51 2.58
C SER A 34 11.97 27.99 2.95
N THR A 35 12.12 27.32 4.10
CA THR A 35 13.38 26.70 4.53
C THR A 35 13.78 25.55 3.61
N PHE A 36 12.81 24.73 3.18
CA PHE A 36 13.04 23.63 2.26
C PHE A 36 13.49 24.12 0.88
N LEU A 37 12.84 25.15 0.32
CA LEU A 37 13.20 25.73 -0.97
C LEU A 37 14.54 26.45 -0.96
N ALA A 38 14.93 27.07 0.18
CA ALA A 38 16.24 27.70 0.33
C ALA A 38 17.38 26.66 0.34
N ALA A 39 17.17 25.50 0.96
CA ALA A 39 18.15 24.41 0.97
C ALA A 39 18.40 23.81 -0.42
N ASP A 40 17.33 23.69 -1.24
CA ASP A 40 17.41 23.09 -2.59
C ASP A 40 18.12 24.01 -3.59
N ARG A 41 18.10 25.33 -3.41
CA ARG A 41 18.61 26.30 -4.38
C ARG A 41 20.01 26.83 -4.11
N ASN A 42 20.61 26.56 -2.97
CA ASN A 42 21.89 27.14 -2.54
C ASN A 42 21.94 28.69 -2.74
N VAL A 43 20.75 29.33 -2.68
CA VAL A 43 20.57 30.75 -2.89
C VAL A 43 20.52 31.41 -1.51
N ALA A 44 21.45 32.33 -1.28
CA ALA A 44 21.45 33.21 -0.12
C ALA A 44 20.06 33.88 0.03
N GLN A 45 19.55 33.91 1.26
CA GLN A 45 18.33 34.62 1.62
C GLN A 45 18.34 36.03 1.02
N VAL A 46 17.51 36.27 0.03
CA VAL A 46 17.09 37.61 -0.30
C VAL A 46 15.94 37.91 0.64
N ASP A 47 16.19 38.71 1.65
CA ASP A 47 15.18 39.35 2.51
C ASP A 47 14.34 40.28 1.62
N ASP A 48 13.41 39.73 0.85
CA ASP A 48 12.38 40.54 0.20
C ASP A 48 11.14 40.57 1.11
N ALA A 49 11.10 41.63 1.89
CA ALA A 49 10.13 41.91 2.99
C ALA A 49 8.72 42.24 2.44
N SER A 50 8.31 41.83 1.27
CA SER A 50 7.06 42.29 0.66
C SER A 50 6.13 41.20 0.13
N THR A 51 6.31 39.94 0.47
CA THR A 51 5.31 38.91 0.16
C THR A 51 4.67 38.43 1.42
N ASP A 52 3.36 38.66 1.52
CA ASP A 52 2.42 38.04 2.46
C ASP A 52 2.40 36.52 2.19
N THR A 53 3.54 35.86 2.43
CA THR A 53 3.70 34.43 2.28
C THR A 53 3.02 33.78 3.47
N THR A 54 1.80 33.33 3.25
CA THR A 54 1.12 32.38 4.11
C THR A 54 2.15 31.32 4.51
N ASP A 55 2.42 31.15 5.81
CA ASP A 55 3.34 30.15 6.32
C ASP A 55 2.86 28.76 5.83
N ALA A 56 3.47 28.27 4.76
CA ALA A 56 3.19 26.95 4.22
C ALA A 56 4.16 25.93 4.83
N PHE A 57 3.62 24.83 5.31
CA PHE A 57 4.39 23.74 5.89
C PHE A 57 4.33 22.52 4.97
N LEU A 58 5.43 21.79 4.93
CA LEU A 58 5.55 20.55 4.18
C LEU A 58 5.84 19.40 5.14
N SER A 59 5.06 18.33 5.03
CA SER A 59 5.33 17.03 5.64
C SER A 59 5.12 15.95 4.61
N GLY A 60 5.74 14.78 4.79
CA GLY A 60 5.61 13.69 3.85
C GLY A 60 6.07 12.35 4.43
N GLN A 61 5.55 11.28 3.85
CA GLN A 61 5.91 9.91 4.19
C GLN A 61 5.97 9.07 2.91
N ILE A 62 6.93 8.16 2.84
CA ILE A 62 7.00 7.11 1.84
C ILE A 62 6.57 5.81 2.53
N THR A 63 5.72 5.04 1.88
CA THR A 63 5.23 3.77 2.41
C THR A 63 5.47 2.67 1.38
N ASP A 64 6.09 1.57 1.81
CA ASP A 64 6.23 0.38 0.97
C ASP A 64 4.85 -0.28 0.76
N MET A 65 4.40 -0.32 -0.48
CA MET A 65 3.13 -0.95 -0.83
C MET A 65 3.23 -2.48 -0.85
N GLN A 66 4.43 -3.04 -0.88
CA GLN A 66 4.65 -4.49 -0.72
C GLN A 66 4.60 -4.94 0.75
N ALA A 67 4.55 -4.01 1.71
CA ALA A 67 4.22 -4.31 3.11
C ALA A 67 2.81 -4.91 3.31
N ARG A 68 2.00 -4.97 2.26
CA ARG A 68 0.58 -5.34 2.28
C ARG A 68 0.29 -6.51 1.36
N LEU A 69 -0.79 -7.26 1.64
CA LEU A 69 -1.28 -8.29 0.72
C LEU A 69 -1.80 -7.64 -0.57
N ASN A 70 -1.28 -8.07 -1.70
CA ASN A 70 -1.70 -7.53 -3.00
C ASN A 70 -2.92 -8.29 -3.55
N LEU A 71 -4.04 -7.59 -3.73
CA LEU A 71 -5.28 -8.14 -4.31
C LEU A 71 -5.07 -8.79 -5.67
N THR A 72 -4.15 -8.27 -6.47
CA THR A 72 -3.81 -8.83 -7.79
C THR A 72 -3.30 -10.27 -7.67
N ASN A 73 -2.74 -10.67 -6.52
CA ASN A 73 -2.29 -12.04 -6.28
C ASN A 73 -3.42 -13.06 -6.19
N LEU A 74 -4.67 -12.63 -5.87
CA LEU A 74 -5.82 -13.54 -5.80
C LEU A 74 -6.12 -14.21 -7.15
N MET A 75 -5.70 -13.59 -8.25
CA MET A 75 -5.99 -14.09 -9.58
C MET A 75 -4.72 -14.41 -10.36
N GLU A 76 -4.69 -15.60 -10.96
CA GLU A 76 -3.65 -16.05 -11.89
C GLU A 76 -4.30 -16.34 -13.25
N GLY A 77 -4.25 -15.36 -14.15
CA GLY A 77 -5.12 -15.39 -15.33
C GLY A 77 -6.58 -15.39 -14.92
N ASP A 78 -7.34 -16.38 -15.39
CA ASP A 78 -8.77 -16.54 -15.09
C ASP A 78 -9.03 -17.43 -13.85
N LYS A 79 -7.97 -17.94 -13.21
CA LYS A 79 -8.06 -18.84 -12.05
C LYS A 79 -7.75 -18.12 -10.74
N VAL A 80 -8.42 -18.58 -9.69
CA VAL A 80 -8.11 -18.14 -8.33
C VAL A 80 -6.81 -18.81 -7.86
N ASN A 81 -5.87 -18.01 -7.37
CA ASN A 81 -4.65 -18.53 -6.75
C ASN A 81 -4.95 -19.02 -5.32
N ALA A 82 -4.83 -20.33 -5.11
CA ALA A 82 -5.17 -20.95 -3.84
C ALA A 82 -4.27 -20.48 -2.67
N GLY A 83 -3.00 -20.17 -2.94
CA GLY A 83 -2.07 -19.64 -1.93
C GLY A 83 -2.50 -18.26 -1.45
N ALA A 84 -2.75 -17.35 -2.40
CA ALA A 84 -3.23 -16.01 -2.07
C ALA A 84 -4.61 -16.06 -1.38
N LEU A 85 -5.52 -16.93 -1.83
CA LEU A 85 -6.82 -17.08 -1.18
C LEU A 85 -6.68 -17.48 0.30
N ARG A 86 -5.77 -18.40 0.63
CA ARG A 86 -5.50 -18.76 2.04
C ARG A 86 -4.97 -17.58 2.84
N GLN A 87 -4.04 -16.80 2.28
CA GLN A 87 -3.52 -15.60 2.94
C GLN A 87 -4.62 -14.58 3.22
N PHE A 88 -5.48 -14.30 2.24
CA PHE A 88 -6.62 -13.39 2.43
C PHE A 88 -7.66 -13.95 3.41
N SER A 89 -7.93 -15.27 3.41
CA SER A 89 -8.84 -15.90 4.38
C SER A 89 -8.33 -15.72 5.81
N ARG A 90 -7.04 -15.92 6.04
CA ARG A 90 -6.38 -15.68 7.33
C ARG A 90 -6.46 -14.20 7.73
N LEU A 91 -6.22 -13.27 6.80
CA LEU A 91 -6.34 -11.84 7.09
C LEU A 91 -7.77 -11.47 7.49
N PHE A 92 -8.79 -11.97 6.77
CA PHE A 92 -10.19 -11.74 7.11
C PHE A 92 -10.54 -12.28 8.49
N GLU A 93 -10.10 -13.50 8.83
CA GLU A 93 -10.23 -14.09 10.16
C GLU A 93 -9.58 -13.21 11.23
N ARG A 94 -8.35 -12.77 11.00
CA ARG A 94 -7.57 -11.94 11.94
C ARG A 94 -8.23 -10.59 12.21
N LEU A 95 -8.83 -9.99 11.19
CA LEU A 95 -9.51 -8.70 11.26
C LEU A 95 -10.99 -8.83 11.68
N GLY A 96 -11.50 -10.04 11.94
CA GLY A 96 -12.89 -10.27 12.29
C GLY A 96 -13.89 -9.96 11.17
N LEU A 97 -13.45 -10.04 9.90
CA LEU A 97 -14.27 -9.77 8.73
C LEU A 97 -15.07 -11.03 8.31
N PRO A 98 -16.30 -10.87 7.81
CA PRO A 98 -17.11 -12.00 7.33
C PRO A 98 -16.46 -12.71 6.15
N PRO A 99 -16.25 -14.05 6.19
CA PRO A 99 -15.63 -14.79 5.09
C PRO A 99 -16.44 -14.70 3.78
N GLN A 100 -17.76 -14.55 3.86
CA GLN A 100 -18.64 -14.37 2.71
C GLN A 100 -18.28 -13.13 1.86
N GLN A 101 -17.73 -12.09 2.49
CA GLN A 101 -17.27 -10.90 1.76
C GLN A 101 -16.01 -11.17 0.94
N LEU A 102 -15.13 -12.08 1.41
CA LEU A 102 -14.00 -12.54 0.62
C LEU A 102 -14.47 -13.36 -0.59
N ASP A 103 -15.44 -14.26 -0.40
CA ASP A 103 -16.01 -15.05 -1.50
C ASP A 103 -16.64 -14.14 -2.56
N GLN A 104 -17.42 -13.14 -2.14
CA GLN A 104 -18.00 -12.13 -3.02
C GLN A 104 -16.93 -11.34 -3.79
N LEU A 105 -15.89 -10.89 -3.09
CA LEU A 105 -14.76 -10.18 -3.68
C LEU A 105 -14.07 -11.01 -4.77
N VAL A 106 -13.77 -12.28 -4.47
CA VAL A 106 -13.12 -13.20 -5.42
C VAL A 106 -14.00 -13.44 -6.64
N GLN A 107 -15.30 -13.66 -6.44
CA GLN A 107 -16.24 -13.85 -7.52
C GLN A 107 -16.33 -12.61 -8.43
N ALA A 108 -16.47 -11.42 -7.83
CA ALA A 108 -16.53 -10.16 -8.57
C ALA A 108 -15.23 -9.86 -9.34
N LEU A 109 -14.05 -10.20 -8.77
CA LEU A 109 -12.77 -10.08 -9.46
C LEU A 109 -12.68 -11.02 -10.67
N ARG A 110 -13.22 -12.25 -10.58
CA ARG A 110 -13.29 -13.17 -11.71
C ARG A 110 -14.17 -12.63 -12.82
N GLU A 111 -15.35 -12.12 -12.46
CA GLU A 111 -16.30 -11.54 -13.42
C GLU A 111 -15.71 -10.30 -14.10
N ALA A 112 -15.08 -9.40 -13.33
CA ALA A 112 -14.41 -8.23 -13.86
C ALA A 112 -13.28 -8.55 -14.84
N LYS A 113 -12.53 -9.65 -14.60
CA LYS A 113 -11.47 -10.10 -15.51
C LYS A 113 -12.01 -10.85 -16.73
N ALA A 114 -13.09 -11.61 -16.58
CA ALA A 114 -13.72 -12.35 -17.67
C ALA A 114 -14.43 -11.42 -18.68
N SER A 115 -14.84 -10.23 -18.22
CA SER A 115 -15.55 -9.23 -19.01
C SER A 115 -14.62 -8.56 -20.02
N LYS A 116 -14.76 -8.92 -21.31
CA LYS A 116 -13.95 -8.36 -22.40
C LYS A 116 -14.71 -7.37 -23.32
N GLY A 117 -15.85 -6.82 -22.89
CA GLY A 117 -16.67 -5.97 -23.76
C GLY A 117 -17.43 -4.86 -23.06
N ALA A 118 -17.75 -3.82 -23.83
CA ALA A 118 -18.46 -2.61 -23.35
C ALA A 118 -19.92 -2.88 -22.92
N ASP A 119 -20.51 -4.02 -23.29
CA ASP A 119 -21.92 -4.38 -23.01
C ASP A 119 -22.05 -5.43 -21.88
N SER A 120 -21.03 -5.62 -21.10
CA SER A 120 -21.03 -6.60 -20.00
C SER A 120 -21.68 -5.98 -18.75
N SER A 121 -22.61 -6.72 -18.11
CA SER A 121 -23.15 -6.40 -16.79
C SER A 121 -22.17 -6.73 -15.64
N ALA A 122 -20.97 -7.22 -15.96
CA ALA A 122 -19.95 -7.54 -14.98
C ALA A 122 -19.38 -6.27 -14.31
N PRO A 123 -18.96 -6.36 -13.04
CA PRO A 123 -18.33 -5.24 -12.36
C PRO A 123 -17.05 -4.81 -13.07
N LEU A 124 -16.75 -3.52 -13.00
CA LEU A 124 -15.48 -2.98 -13.50
C LEU A 124 -14.35 -3.36 -12.53
N ALA A 125 -13.18 -3.66 -13.08
CA ALA A 125 -11.98 -3.84 -12.28
C ALA A 125 -11.62 -2.51 -11.59
N PRO A 126 -11.52 -2.48 -10.25
CA PRO A 126 -11.21 -1.26 -9.53
C PRO A 126 -9.80 -0.79 -9.85
N PRO A 127 -9.57 0.51 -10.15
CA PRO A 127 -8.25 1.05 -10.40
C PRO A 127 -7.46 1.33 -9.10
N SER A 128 -8.14 1.36 -7.96
CA SER A 128 -7.53 1.61 -6.65
C SER A 128 -8.32 0.96 -5.51
N MET A 129 -7.71 0.91 -4.32
CA MET A 129 -8.36 0.40 -3.11
C MET A 129 -9.66 1.14 -2.76
N ALA A 130 -9.74 2.44 -3.02
CA ALA A 130 -10.94 3.23 -2.76
C ALA A 130 -12.17 2.78 -3.55
N GLN A 131 -11.98 2.13 -4.71
CA GLN A 131 -13.05 1.62 -5.56
C GLN A 131 -13.40 0.14 -5.30
N LEU A 132 -12.89 -0.49 -4.25
CA LEU A 132 -13.27 -1.88 -3.90
C LEU A 132 -14.76 -2.05 -3.64
N GLY A 133 -15.47 -0.99 -3.31
CA GLY A 133 -16.93 -0.99 -3.25
C GLY A 133 -17.62 -1.39 -4.56
N TRP A 134 -16.97 -1.21 -5.72
CA TRP A 134 -17.48 -1.68 -7.02
C TRP A 134 -17.56 -3.21 -7.11
N LEU A 135 -16.78 -3.91 -6.29
CA LEU A 135 -16.78 -5.36 -6.17
C LEU A 135 -17.72 -5.86 -5.04
N GLY A 136 -18.58 -4.98 -4.51
CA GLY A 136 -19.59 -5.33 -3.51
C GLY A 136 -19.11 -5.29 -2.05
N LEU A 137 -17.89 -4.84 -1.77
CA LEU A 137 -17.43 -4.70 -0.39
C LEU A 137 -18.04 -3.47 0.29
N PRO A 138 -18.54 -3.62 1.54
CA PRO A 138 -18.99 -2.48 2.33
C PRO A 138 -17.84 -1.49 2.60
N PRO A 139 -18.12 -0.17 2.67
CA PRO A 139 -17.09 0.83 3.00
C PRO A 139 -16.36 0.57 4.32
N THR A 140 -17.05 0.05 5.32
CA THR A 140 -16.47 -0.34 6.61
C THR A 140 -15.40 -1.41 6.45
N THR A 141 -15.67 -2.43 5.63
CA THR A 141 -14.71 -3.49 5.32
C THR A 141 -13.52 -2.97 4.53
N VAL A 142 -13.77 -2.11 3.54
CA VAL A 142 -12.68 -1.46 2.76
C VAL A 142 -11.76 -0.66 3.69
N ASN A 143 -12.31 0.10 4.64
CA ASN A 143 -11.53 0.88 5.60
C ASN A 143 -10.68 -0.02 6.53
N VAL A 144 -11.23 -1.14 6.98
CA VAL A 144 -10.49 -2.13 7.80
C VAL A 144 -9.36 -2.79 7.00
N LEU A 145 -9.59 -3.09 5.72
CA LEU A 145 -8.58 -3.70 4.83
C LEU A 145 -7.50 -2.72 4.37
N ALA A 146 -7.79 -1.43 4.29
CA ALA A 146 -6.90 -0.43 3.68
C ALA A 146 -5.46 -0.38 4.26
N PRO A 147 -5.22 -0.58 5.56
CA PRO A 147 -3.86 -0.66 6.10
C PRO A 147 -3.09 -1.90 5.66
N HIS A 148 -3.77 -3.02 5.41
CA HIS A 148 -3.18 -4.36 5.25
C HIS A 148 -3.21 -4.89 3.80
N VAL A 149 -3.95 -4.23 2.92
CA VAL A 149 -4.16 -4.68 1.54
C VAL A 149 -3.79 -3.58 0.56
N THR A 150 -3.24 -3.97 -0.57
CA THR A 150 -2.89 -3.07 -1.68
C THR A 150 -3.45 -3.60 -2.99
N LEU A 151 -3.51 -2.76 -4.00
CA LEU A 151 -3.84 -3.11 -5.37
C LEU A 151 -2.72 -2.61 -6.29
N LEU A 152 -1.76 -3.47 -6.57
CA LEU A 152 -0.67 -3.20 -7.50
C LEU A 152 -1.00 -3.76 -8.89
N PRO A 153 -0.47 -3.16 -9.97
CA PRO A 153 -0.80 -3.57 -11.35
C PRO A 153 -0.30 -4.97 -11.70
N VAL A 154 0.70 -5.46 -10.99
CA VAL A 154 1.30 -6.78 -11.17
C VAL A 154 1.30 -7.57 -9.88
N ARG A 155 1.40 -8.90 -9.98
CA ARG A 155 1.56 -9.78 -8.82
C ARG A 155 2.90 -9.50 -8.15
N THR A 156 2.88 -9.31 -6.84
CA THR A 156 4.07 -9.01 -6.02
C THR A 156 4.05 -9.83 -4.72
N PRO A 157 5.20 -10.34 -4.25
CA PRO A 157 5.29 -10.94 -2.93
C PRO A 157 5.11 -9.87 -1.85
N VAL A 158 4.85 -10.31 -0.62
CA VAL A 158 4.90 -9.44 0.57
C VAL A 158 6.36 -9.23 0.96
N ASN A 159 6.73 -7.98 1.22
CA ASN A 159 8.02 -7.65 1.83
C ASN A 159 7.92 -7.87 3.36
N LEU A 160 8.62 -8.88 3.85
CA LEU A 160 8.53 -9.27 5.27
C LEU A 160 9.24 -8.27 6.19
N ASN A 161 10.15 -7.43 5.67
CA ASN A 161 10.89 -6.46 6.47
C ASN A 161 10.09 -5.17 6.75
N THR A 162 8.99 -4.95 6.02
CA THR A 162 8.18 -3.74 6.12
C THR A 162 6.72 -4.03 6.49
N ALA A 163 6.30 -5.30 6.39
CA ALA A 163 4.94 -5.73 6.70
C ALA A 163 4.64 -5.67 8.20
N ASP A 164 3.40 -5.31 8.54
CA ASP A 164 2.91 -5.35 9.92
C ASP A 164 2.64 -6.79 10.42
N VAL A 165 2.39 -6.91 11.72
CA VAL A 165 2.13 -8.19 12.38
C VAL A 165 0.96 -8.95 11.77
N ASP A 166 -0.11 -8.26 11.39
CA ASP A 166 -1.33 -8.90 10.89
C ASP A 166 -1.13 -9.40 9.45
N VAL A 167 -0.39 -8.65 8.64
CA VAL A 167 0.02 -9.07 7.28
C VAL A 167 0.99 -10.24 7.35
N LEU A 168 2.00 -10.22 8.22
CA LEU A 168 2.93 -11.33 8.41
C LEU A 168 2.21 -12.60 8.84
N TRP A 169 1.32 -12.49 9.84
CA TRP A 169 0.53 -13.61 10.32
C TRP A 169 -0.35 -14.22 9.22
N ALA A 170 -0.93 -13.38 8.38
CA ALA A 170 -1.74 -13.82 7.25
C ALA A 170 -0.90 -14.43 6.11
N ALA A 171 0.26 -13.85 5.81
CA ALA A 171 1.11 -14.23 4.69
C ALA A 171 1.86 -15.56 4.91
N ILE A 172 2.24 -15.88 6.16
CA ILE A 172 3.09 -17.04 6.48
C ILE A 172 2.26 -18.11 7.18
N ASP A 173 2.12 -19.27 6.54
CA ASP A 173 1.41 -20.40 7.12
C ASP A 173 2.09 -20.91 8.39
N GLY A 174 1.30 -21.13 9.44
CA GLY A 174 1.79 -21.63 10.72
C GLY A 174 2.49 -20.60 11.60
N LEU A 175 2.63 -19.35 11.16
CA LEU A 175 3.18 -18.29 12.00
C LEU A 175 2.18 -17.93 13.10
N ASP A 176 2.60 -18.01 14.36
CA ASP A 176 1.83 -17.50 15.49
C ASP A 176 2.06 -15.99 15.72
N THR A 177 1.16 -15.35 16.47
CA THR A 177 1.21 -13.90 16.72
C THR A 177 2.48 -13.47 17.46
N ALA A 178 2.97 -14.30 18.41
CA ALA A 178 4.18 -13.94 19.16
C ALA A 178 5.43 -13.96 18.28
N SER A 179 5.51 -14.94 17.36
CA SER A 179 6.58 -15.02 16.37
C SER A 179 6.49 -13.88 15.35
N ALA A 180 5.29 -13.53 14.88
CA ALA A 180 5.09 -12.37 14.01
C ALA A 180 5.55 -11.06 14.66
N GLN A 181 5.22 -10.86 15.94
CA GLN A 181 5.67 -9.69 16.71
C GLN A 181 7.19 -9.60 16.85
N LYS A 182 7.90 -10.72 16.96
CA LYS A 182 9.37 -10.74 17.02
C LYS A 182 10.03 -10.39 15.68
N ILE A 183 9.36 -10.62 14.57
CA ILE A 183 9.88 -10.27 13.24
C ILE A 183 9.83 -8.76 13.01
N VAL A 184 8.79 -8.08 13.56
CA VAL A 184 8.57 -6.63 13.39
C VAL A 184 9.42 -5.79 14.36
N GLN A 185 9.98 -6.36 15.43
CA GLN A 185 10.86 -5.70 16.40
C GLN A 185 12.28 -5.53 15.85
#